data_4c22668392f1cf2d3bdfae80ec0ac93b
#
_entry.id   4c22668392f1cf2d3bdfae80ec0ac93b
#
_cell.length_a   1.000
_cell.length_b   1.000
_cell.length_c   1.000
_cell.angle_alpha   90.00
_cell.angle_beta   90.00
_cell.angle_gamma   90.00
#
_symmetry.space_group_name_H-M   'P 1'
#
loop_
_entity.id
_entity.type
_entity.pdbx_description
1 polymer ?
#
loop_
_entity_poly.entity_id
_entity_poly.type
_entity_poly.pdbx_seq_one_letter_code
_entity_poly.pdbx_strand_id
1 'polypeptide(L)'
;PKGGVMRLAFVSDIHGNLAALDAVIADMSHRKIQCVVNLGDSLSGPLLPIETAARLQNLPWLHVAGNHERQLLSLPIERQNLSDAYTSGQLNPLVKNWLTSHADPADPRLHTAQIWPEQLGHDVALCHGSPRSDIEYLLETPEGESARSANVTEIEERLAGLIQENISLLACGHSHVPRTVRWRSKLLIINPGSVGLPAYDDDHPYPFSRFHRIENGSPDARYAVVEK
;
A
#
# COMPACT_ATOMS: atom_id res chain seq x y z
N PRO A 1 -2.81 19.13 29.05
CA PRO A 1 -3.61 18.59 27.96
C PRO A 1 -3.73 17.09 28.17
N LYS A 2 -4.96 16.60 28.33
CA LYS A 2 -5.22 15.15 28.40
C LYS A 2 -4.86 14.61 27.03
N GLY A 3 -3.88 13.72 26.95
CA GLY A 3 -3.48 13.06 25.70
C GLY A 3 -4.70 12.31 25.16
N GLY A 4 -5.29 12.80 24.10
CA GLY A 4 -6.33 12.09 23.38
C GLY A 4 -5.69 10.88 22.70
N VAL A 5 -6.38 9.76 22.64
CA VAL A 5 -5.97 8.58 21.87
C VAL A 5 -5.83 9.03 20.40
N MET A 6 -4.63 8.88 19.84
CA MET A 6 -4.39 9.18 18.44
C MET A 6 -4.93 8.01 17.61
N ARG A 7 -5.79 8.35 16.62
CA ARG A 7 -6.32 7.37 15.67
C ARG A 7 -5.62 7.52 14.34
N LEU A 8 -4.96 6.46 13.92
CA LEU A 8 -4.28 6.36 12.63
C LEU A 8 -5.13 5.48 11.70
N ALA A 9 -5.45 5.95 10.51
CA ALA A 9 -5.99 5.10 9.47
C ALA A 9 -4.92 4.78 8.43
N PHE A 10 -4.95 3.55 7.94
CA PHE A 10 -4.11 3.07 6.85
C PHE A 10 -5.02 2.62 5.71
N VAL A 11 -4.81 3.19 4.54
CA VAL A 11 -5.41 2.80 3.27
C VAL A 11 -4.32 2.29 2.34
N SER A 12 -4.64 1.44 1.39
CA SER A 12 -3.72 0.90 0.40
C SER A 12 -4.48 0.48 -0.85
N ASP A 13 -3.77 0.39 -1.97
CA ASP A 13 -4.25 -0.31 -3.15
C ASP A 13 -5.59 0.25 -3.66
N ILE A 14 -5.61 1.57 -3.92
CA ILE A 14 -6.81 2.33 -4.33
C ILE A 14 -7.12 2.07 -5.81
N HIS A 15 -6.09 1.88 -6.65
CA HIS A 15 -6.20 1.47 -8.05
C HIS A 15 -7.17 2.32 -8.88
N GLY A 16 -7.13 3.65 -8.71
CA GLY A 16 -7.97 4.56 -9.47
C GLY A 16 -9.48 4.45 -9.18
N ASN A 17 -9.88 3.72 -8.14
CA ASN A 17 -11.27 3.55 -7.74
C ASN A 17 -11.76 4.71 -6.88
N LEU A 18 -12.10 5.82 -7.54
CA LEU A 18 -12.56 7.03 -6.87
C LEU A 18 -13.81 6.80 -6.01
N ALA A 19 -14.74 5.99 -6.48
CA ALA A 19 -15.99 5.74 -5.75
C ALA A 19 -15.72 5.02 -4.41
N ALA A 20 -14.83 4.03 -4.42
CA ALA A 20 -14.40 3.33 -3.22
C ALA A 20 -13.61 4.26 -2.28
N LEU A 21 -12.72 5.08 -2.83
CA LEU A 21 -11.96 6.07 -2.08
C LEU A 21 -12.89 7.08 -1.38
N ASP A 22 -13.88 7.63 -2.08
CA ASP A 22 -14.82 8.59 -1.49
C ASP A 22 -15.69 7.95 -0.40
N ALA A 23 -16.08 6.68 -0.55
CA ALA A 23 -16.80 5.95 0.49
C ALA A 23 -15.93 5.78 1.77
N VAL A 24 -14.66 5.42 1.62
CA VAL A 24 -13.70 5.30 2.73
C VAL A 24 -13.46 6.65 3.40
N ILE A 25 -13.28 7.73 2.62
CA ILE A 25 -13.13 9.10 3.15
C ILE A 25 -14.35 9.50 3.98
N ALA A 26 -15.56 9.22 3.49
CA ALA A 26 -16.79 9.53 4.21
C ALA A 26 -16.88 8.78 5.55
N ASP A 27 -16.56 7.47 5.58
CA ASP A 27 -16.57 6.69 6.82
C ASP A 27 -15.48 7.16 7.80
N MET A 28 -14.28 7.45 7.33
CA MET A 28 -13.21 8.02 8.16
C MET A 28 -13.59 9.37 8.77
N SER A 29 -14.27 10.23 8.00
CA SER A 29 -14.80 11.51 8.48
C SER A 29 -15.83 11.31 9.59
N HIS A 30 -16.76 10.38 9.40
CA HIS A 30 -17.75 9.98 10.41
C HIS A 30 -17.07 9.51 11.72
N ARG A 31 -15.99 8.74 11.59
CA ARG A 31 -15.18 8.26 12.74
C ARG A 31 -14.25 9.32 13.33
N LYS A 32 -14.21 10.52 12.74
CA LYS A 32 -13.32 11.64 13.16
C LYS A 32 -11.84 11.24 13.16
N ILE A 33 -11.41 10.48 12.15
CA ILE A 33 -10.01 10.12 11.95
C ILE A 33 -9.31 11.32 11.32
N GLN A 34 -8.19 11.73 11.90
CA GLN A 34 -7.45 12.93 11.49
C GLN A 34 -6.11 12.61 10.82
N CYS A 35 -5.53 11.45 11.12
CA CYS A 35 -4.26 11.06 10.57
C CYS A 35 -4.46 9.83 9.67
N VAL A 36 -4.10 9.96 8.39
CA VAL A 36 -4.26 8.91 7.39
C VAL A 36 -2.97 8.71 6.63
N VAL A 37 -2.61 7.45 6.43
CA VAL A 37 -1.49 7.02 5.61
C VAL A 37 -2.03 6.21 4.44
N ASN A 38 -1.61 6.58 3.23
CA ASN A 38 -1.79 5.78 2.03
C ASN A 38 -0.50 4.98 1.76
N LEU A 39 -0.61 3.67 1.72
CA LEU A 39 0.51 2.74 1.60
C LEU A 39 0.90 2.43 0.14
N GLY A 40 0.35 3.15 -0.83
CA GLY A 40 0.71 3.03 -2.24
C GLY A 40 -0.34 2.38 -3.12
N ASP A 41 0.00 2.24 -4.40
CA ASP A 41 -0.85 1.74 -5.48
C ASP A 41 -2.15 2.52 -5.63
N SER A 42 -1.96 3.84 -5.78
CA SER A 42 -3.07 4.80 -5.75
C SER A 42 -3.85 4.87 -7.06
N LEU A 43 -3.15 4.83 -8.22
CA LEU A 43 -3.74 5.23 -9.49
C LEU A 43 -3.88 4.12 -10.51
N SER A 44 -2.95 3.17 -10.56
CA SER A 44 -2.93 2.10 -11.55
C SER A 44 -4.21 1.26 -11.49
N GLY A 45 -5.05 1.40 -12.49
CA GLY A 45 -6.33 0.70 -12.56
C GLY A 45 -7.17 1.17 -13.74
N PRO A 46 -8.20 0.42 -14.13
CA PRO A 46 -8.98 0.68 -15.35
C PRO A 46 -10.09 1.72 -15.16
N LEU A 47 -10.17 2.40 -14.00
CA LEU A 47 -11.30 3.27 -13.67
C LEU A 47 -10.97 4.76 -13.87
N LEU A 48 -10.72 5.52 -12.81
CA LEU A 48 -10.62 6.98 -12.79
C LEU A 48 -9.29 7.46 -12.18
N PRO A 49 -8.13 7.15 -12.79
CA PRO A 49 -6.81 7.45 -12.19
C PRO A 49 -6.59 8.95 -11.99
N ILE A 50 -7.01 9.80 -12.92
CA ILE A 50 -6.76 11.24 -12.85
C ILE A 50 -7.65 11.91 -11.81
N GLU A 51 -8.91 11.55 -11.74
CA GLU A 51 -9.85 12.06 -10.75
C GLU A 51 -9.45 11.58 -9.34
N THR A 52 -8.97 10.35 -9.23
CA THR A 52 -8.42 9.81 -7.98
C THR A 52 -7.17 10.58 -7.54
N ALA A 53 -6.26 10.89 -8.47
CA ALA A 53 -5.10 11.73 -8.19
C ALA A 53 -5.52 13.12 -7.70
N ALA A 54 -6.46 13.76 -8.40
CA ALA A 54 -6.98 15.08 -8.01
C ALA A 54 -7.63 15.04 -6.62
N ARG A 55 -8.29 13.95 -6.28
CA ARG A 55 -8.88 13.76 -4.95
C ARG A 55 -7.80 13.63 -3.87
N LEU A 56 -6.78 12.79 -4.10
CA LEU A 56 -5.70 12.54 -3.15
C LEU A 56 -4.81 13.77 -2.92
N GLN A 57 -4.51 14.54 -3.96
CA GLN A 57 -3.73 15.78 -3.88
C GLN A 57 -4.34 16.84 -2.93
N ASN A 58 -5.65 16.79 -2.71
CA ASN A 58 -6.36 17.69 -1.83
C ASN A 58 -6.53 17.17 -0.39
N LEU A 59 -5.92 16.04 -0.05
CA LEU A 59 -5.98 15.42 1.27
C LEU A 59 -4.65 15.59 2.01
N PRO A 60 -4.68 15.89 3.32
CA PRO A 60 -3.46 16.01 4.12
C PRO A 60 -2.92 14.64 4.55
N TRP A 61 -2.85 13.72 3.61
CA TRP A 61 -2.42 12.36 3.86
C TRP A 61 -0.92 12.21 3.66
N LEU A 62 -0.32 11.28 4.40
CA LEU A 62 1.01 10.78 4.08
C LEU A 62 0.89 9.71 3.00
N HIS A 63 1.74 9.81 1.96
CA HIS A 63 1.77 8.85 0.86
C HIS A 63 3.08 8.08 0.87
N VAL A 64 2.98 6.76 0.77
CA VAL A 64 4.08 5.83 0.46
C VAL A 64 3.93 5.42 -1.01
N ALA A 65 5.02 5.23 -1.72
CA ALA A 65 4.98 4.69 -3.06
C ALA A 65 4.77 3.18 -3.04
N GLY A 66 3.89 2.68 -3.90
CA GLY A 66 3.81 1.27 -4.23
C GLY A 66 4.60 0.92 -5.49
N ASN A 67 4.55 -0.35 -5.89
CA ASN A 67 5.23 -0.81 -7.11
C ASN A 67 4.63 -0.16 -8.37
N HIS A 68 3.34 0.13 -8.38
CA HIS A 68 2.70 0.78 -9.52
C HIS A 68 3.12 2.24 -9.66
N GLU A 69 3.30 3.02 -8.61
CA GLU A 69 3.86 4.37 -8.71
C GLU A 69 5.26 4.32 -9.35
N ARG A 70 6.13 3.41 -8.91
CA ARG A 70 7.46 3.22 -9.51
C ARG A 70 7.38 2.79 -10.97
N GLN A 71 6.51 1.85 -11.31
CA GLN A 71 6.33 1.35 -12.66
C GLN A 71 5.81 2.44 -13.62
N LEU A 72 4.82 3.23 -13.19
CA LEU A 72 4.29 4.36 -13.95
C LEU A 72 5.35 5.43 -14.27
N LEU A 73 6.32 5.63 -13.37
CA LEU A 73 7.36 6.66 -13.52
C LEU A 73 8.63 6.14 -14.23
N SER A 74 8.93 4.85 -14.15
CA SER A 74 10.21 4.29 -14.60
C SER A 74 10.12 3.36 -15.81
N LEU A 75 8.99 2.70 -16.03
CA LEU A 75 8.86 1.75 -17.14
C LEU A 75 8.31 2.43 -18.39
N PRO A 76 8.89 2.15 -19.58
CA PRO A 76 8.27 2.53 -20.84
C PRO A 76 6.91 1.81 -20.99
N ILE A 77 5.96 2.49 -21.63
CA ILE A 77 4.56 2.04 -21.70
C ILE A 77 4.40 0.63 -22.31
N GLU A 78 5.31 0.26 -23.21
CA GLU A 78 5.33 -1.04 -23.88
C GLU A 78 5.71 -2.20 -22.94
N ARG A 79 6.24 -1.88 -21.77
CA ARG A 79 6.64 -2.84 -20.75
C ARG A 79 5.73 -2.82 -19.52
N GLN A 80 4.73 -1.96 -19.54
CA GLN A 80 3.75 -1.86 -18.47
C GLN A 80 2.63 -2.90 -18.67
N ASN A 81 2.02 -3.32 -17.59
CA ASN A 81 0.77 -4.09 -17.66
C ASN A 81 -0.38 -3.23 -18.19
N LEU A 82 -1.53 -3.82 -18.47
CA LEU A 82 -2.67 -3.11 -19.08
C LEU A 82 -3.19 -1.96 -18.21
N SER A 83 -3.23 -2.13 -16.90
CA SER A 83 -3.69 -1.10 -15.95
C SER A 83 -2.72 0.07 -15.87
N ASP A 84 -1.41 -0.21 -15.81
CA ASP A 84 -0.37 0.82 -15.83
C ASP A 84 -0.37 1.56 -17.17
N ALA A 85 -0.42 0.84 -18.29
CA ALA A 85 -0.43 1.45 -19.61
C ALA A 85 -1.65 2.37 -19.82
N TYR A 86 -2.82 1.93 -19.37
CA TYR A 86 -4.03 2.75 -19.39
C TYR A 86 -3.86 4.02 -18.55
N THR A 87 -3.36 3.89 -17.33
CA THR A 87 -3.11 5.00 -16.42
C THR A 87 -2.05 5.95 -17.00
N SER A 88 -0.91 5.41 -17.47
CA SER A 88 0.18 6.19 -18.08
C SER A 88 -0.28 7.03 -19.27
N GLY A 89 -1.18 6.51 -20.09
CA GLY A 89 -1.77 7.22 -21.21
C GLY A 89 -2.60 8.45 -20.82
N GLN A 90 -3.01 8.55 -19.56
CA GLN A 90 -3.81 9.65 -19.03
C GLN A 90 -3.01 10.64 -18.16
N LEU A 91 -1.80 10.25 -17.71
CA LEU A 91 -1.01 11.06 -16.79
C LEU A 91 -0.62 12.40 -17.42
N ASN A 92 -1.08 13.49 -16.82
CA ASN A 92 -0.65 14.84 -17.12
C ASN A 92 0.56 15.26 -16.27
N PRO A 93 1.27 16.37 -16.60
CA PRO A 93 2.45 16.81 -15.85
C PRO A 93 2.20 17.07 -14.36
N LEU A 94 1.00 17.54 -13.97
CA LEU A 94 0.67 17.84 -12.58
C LEU A 94 0.60 16.54 -11.77
N VAL A 95 -0.05 15.51 -12.31
CA VAL A 95 -0.15 14.19 -11.65
C VAL A 95 1.22 13.51 -11.60
N LYS A 96 2.02 13.59 -12.68
CA LYS A 96 3.40 13.06 -12.68
C LYS A 96 4.27 13.73 -11.61
N ASN A 97 4.21 15.04 -11.48
CA ASN A 97 4.94 15.76 -10.44
C ASN A 97 4.50 15.36 -9.03
N TRP A 98 3.20 15.16 -8.82
CA TRP A 98 2.69 14.69 -7.55
C TRP A 98 3.18 13.26 -7.24
N LEU A 99 3.11 12.34 -8.18
CA LEU A 99 3.68 11.00 -8.02
C LEU A 99 5.17 11.06 -7.68
N THR A 100 5.95 11.83 -8.43
CA THR A 100 7.41 11.99 -8.19
C THR A 100 7.70 12.56 -6.79
N SER A 101 6.82 13.37 -6.23
CA SER A 101 7.05 13.98 -4.91
C SER A 101 7.12 12.96 -3.76
N HIS A 102 6.56 11.76 -3.94
CA HIS A 102 6.59 10.67 -2.96
C HIS A 102 7.03 9.32 -3.53
N ALA A 103 7.33 9.27 -4.83
CA ALA A 103 7.71 8.06 -5.56
C ALA A 103 8.86 8.32 -6.54
N ASP A 104 9.86 9.15 -6.17
CA ASP A 104 11.01 9.43 -7.04
C ASP A 104 11.78 8.14 -7.34
N PRO A 105 11.81 7.66 -8.61
CA PRO A 105 12.53 6.44 -8.96
C PRO A 105 14.03 6.49 -8.69
N ALA A 106 14.60 7.68 -8.52
CA ALA A 106 15.99 7.88 -8.19
C ALA A 106 16.28 7.70 -6.68
N ASP A 107 15.25 7.65 -5.83
CA ASP A 107 15.44 7.40 -4.40
C ASP A 107 15.45 5.89 -4.11
N PRO A 108 16.62 5.29 -3.83
CA PRO A 108 16.71 3.86 -3.58
C PRO A 108 15.94 3.39 -2.35
N ARG A 109 15.58 4.31 -1.44
CA ARG A 109 14.81 3.99 -0.24
C ARG A 109 13.37 3.61 -0.57
N LEU A 110 12.83 4.07 -1.70
CA LEU A 110 11.47 3.78 -2.14
C LEU A 110 11.31 2.35 -2.68
N HIS A 111 12.39 1.73 -3.14
CA HIS A 111 12.36 0.34 -3.62
C HIS A 111 12.37 -0.69 -2.49
N THR A 112 12.85 -0.27 -1.32
CA THR A 112 12.92 -1.07 -0.09
C THR A 112 12.06 -0.48 1.03
N ALA A 113 11.36 0.53 0.74
CA ALA A 113 10.35 1.35 1.42
C ALA A 113 10.14 1.11 2.92
N GLN A 114 11.17 1.35 3.71
CA GLN A 114 11.01 1.57 5.14
C GLN A 114 10.93 3.08 5.38
N ILE A 115 9.76 3.58 5.74
CA ILE A 115 9.55 4.98 6.08
C ILE A 115 9.17 5.08 7.55
N TRP A 116 9.88 5.93 8.29
CA TRP A 116 9.61 6.26 9.68
C TRP A 116 9.20 7.73 9.77
N PRO A 117 7.92 8.05 9.52
CA PRO A 117 7.50 9.45 9.57
C PRO A 117 7.50 9.94 11.01
N GLU A 118 8.21 11.04 11.26
CA GLU A 118 8.24 11.71 12.58
C GLU A 118 6.84 12.00 13.11
N GLN A 119 5.89 12.31 12.20
CA GLN A 119 4.51 12.62 12.53
C GLN A 119 3.75 11.46 13.19
N LEU A 120 4.19 10.22 12.94
CA LEU A 120 3.56 9.02 13.51
C LEU A 120 4.28 8.48 14.74
N GLY A 121 5.45 9.04 15.05
CA GLY A 121 6.34 8.58 16.12
C GLY A 121 7.41 7.62 15.60
N HIS A 122 8.50 7.52 16.33
CA HIS A 122 9.70 6.75 15.92
C HIS A 122 9.53 5.23 15.97
N ASP A 123 8.35 4.73 16.35
CA ASP A 123 8.03 3.32 16.51
C ASP A 123 7.06 2.78 15.43
N VAL A 124 6.77 3.57 14.39
CA VAL A 124 5.92 3.18 13.25
C VAL A 124 6.78 3.05 12.00
N ALA A 125 6.74 1.90 11.36
CA ALA A 125 7.34 1.65 10.05
C ALA A 125 6.24 1.45 9.00
N LEU A 126 6.51 1.93 7.78
CA LEU A 126 5.63 1.83 6.64
C LEU A 126 6.37 1.19 5.47
N CYS A 127 5.71 0.31 4.75
CA CYS A 127 6.17 -0.17 3.45
C CYS A 127 4.95 -0.44 2.56
N HIS A 128 5.15 -0.57 1.24
CA HIS A 128 4.09 -1.05 0.38
C HIS A 128 4.00 -2.57 0.42
N GLY A 129 5.02 -3.28 0.01
CA GLY A 129 5.12 -4.74 0.07
C GLY A 129 5.72 -5.22 1.39
N SER A 130 7.00 -5.60 1.37
CA SER A 130 7.78 -5.92 2.57
C SER A 130 8.82 -4.83 2.86
N PRO A 131 9.49 -4.85 4.03
CA PRO A 131 10.61 -3.94 4.31
C PRO A 131 11.75 -3.96 3.29
N ARG A 132 11.87 -5.00 2.49
CA ARG A 132 12.97 -5.18 1.53
C ARG A 132 12.54 -5.10 0.07
N SER A 133 11.22 -5.06 -0.22
CA SER A 133 10.73 -5.04 -1.60
C SER A 133 9.30 -4.53 -1.70
N ASP A 134 9.03 -3.68 -2.68
CA ASP A 134 7.68 -3.17 -2.97
C ASP A 134 6.79 -4.20 -3.69
N ILE A 135 7.34 -5.30 -4.19
CA ILE A 135 6.62 -6.39 -4.87
C ILE A 135 6.58 -7.70 -4.06
N GLU A 136 7.12 -7.74 -2.87
CA GLU A 136 7.10 -8.92 -2.03
C GLU A 136 5.93 -8.85 -1.04
N TYR A 137 5.05 -9.84 -1.06
CA TYR A 137 4.01 -9.96 -0.02
C TYR A 137 4.66 -10.23 1.34
N LEU A 138 4.35 -9.40 2.34
CA LEU A 138 4.87 -9.63 3.70
C LEU A 138 4.15 -10.77 4.40
N LEU A 139 2.82 -10.82 4.30
CA LEU A 139 1.96 -11.69 5.11
C LEU A 139 1.33 -12.86 4.32
N GLU A 140 1.49 -12.90 3.00
CA GLU A 140 1.00 -13.96 2.12
C GLU A 140 2.16 -14.61 1.37
N THR A 141 1.96 -15.87 0.93
CA THR A 141 2.89 -16.60 0.07
C THR A 141 2.10 -17.24 -1.08
N PRO A 142 2.44 -16.93 -2.34
CA PRO A 142 1.84 -17.61 -3.48
C PRO A 142 2.06 -19.11 -3.41
N GLU A 143 0.99 -19.89 -3.59
CA GLU A 143 1.01 -21.34 -3.57
C GLU A 143 0.01 -21.91 -4.59
N GLY A 144 0.53 -22.61 -5.62
CA GLY A 144 -0.30 -23.05 -6.74
C GLY A 144 -0.85 -21.85 -7.52
N GLU A 145 -2.16 -21.80 -7.71
CA GLU A 145 -2.89 -20.70 -8.38
C GLU A 145 -3.52 -19.71 -7.39
N SER A 146 -3.13 -19.73 -6.14
CA SER A 146 -3.65 -18.85 -5.10
C SER A 146 -2.55 -18.38 -4.15
N ALA A 147 -2.90 -17.72 -3.07
CA ALA A 147 -1.96 -17.40 -2.01
C ALA A 147 -2.50 -17.93 -0.66
N ARG A 148 -1.58 -18.34 0.18
CA ARG A 148 -1.83 -18.70 1.58
C ARG A 148 -1.22 -17.69 2.54
N SER A 149 -1.61 -17.75 3.78
CA SER A 149 -0.90 -17.01 4.84
C SER A 149 0.56 -17.42 4.90
N ALA A 150 1.45 -16.43 4.99
CA ALA A 150 2.86 -16.68 5.25
C ALA A 150 3.05 -17.34 6.62
N ASN A 151 3.97 -18.28 6.72
CA ASN A 151 4.35 -18.89 7.98
C ASN A 151 5.36 -18.01 8.74
N VAL A 152 5.67 -18.41 9.97
CA VAL A 152 6.55 -17.65 10.87
C VAL A 152 7.93 -17.43 10.28
N THR A 153 8.52 -18.43 9.64
CA THR A 153 9.86 -18.34 9.03
C THR A 153 9.86 -17.38 7.84
N GLU A 154 8.85 -17.45 6.99
CA GLU A 154 8.70 -16.56 5.83
C GLU A 154 8.55 -15.10 6.27
N ILE A 155 7.73 -14.83 7.30
CA ILE A 155 7.60 -13.47 7.86
C ILE A 155 8.95 -13.01 8.45
N GLU A 156 9.65 -13.85 9.19
CA GLU A 156 10.95 -13.51 9.76
C GLU A 156 11.98 -13.14 8.70
N GLU A 157 12.07 -13.90 7.65
CA GLU A 157 12.96 -13.63 6.50
C GLU A 157 12.63 -12.30 5.82
N ARG A 158 11.34 -12.00 5.64
CA ARG A 158 10.87 -10.77 5.01
C ARG A 158 11.05 -9.54 5.89
N LEU A 159 11.06 -9.72 7.21
CA LEU A 159 11.36 -8.67 8.18
C LEU A 159 12.86 -8.39 8.33
N ALA A 160 13.75 -9.17 7.72
CA ALA A 160 15.20 -9.04 7.87
C ALA A 160 15.75 -7.66 7.45
N GLY A 161 15.01 -6.88 6.66
CA GLY A 161 15.34 -5.49 6.33
C GLY A 161 14.96 -4.48 7.42
N LEU A 162 14.19 -4.88 8.44
CA LEU A 162 13.72 -4.00 9.51
C LEU A 162 14.78 -3.93 10.62
N ILE A 163 15.64 -2.92 10.58
CA ILE A 163 16.87 -2.84 11.40
C ILE A 163 16.60 -2.25 12.80
N GLN A 164 15.46 -1.60 13.04
CA GLN A 164 15.23 -0.88 14.30
C GLN A 164 14.47 -1.72 15.34
N GLU A 165 15.06 -1.89 16.51
CA GLU A 165 14.50 -2.69 17.62
C GLU A 165 13.27 -2.07 18.30
N ASN A 166 13.00 -0.79 18.04
CA ASN A 166 11.96 -0.01 18.73
C ASN A 166 10.63 0.07 17.96
N ILE A 167 10.49 -0.64 16.85
CA ILE A 167 9.25 -0.63 16.05
C ILE A 167 8.16 -1.41 16.77
N SER A 168 7.04 -0.75 17.03
CA SER A 168 5.83 -1.36 17.62
C SER A 168 4.73 -1.63 16.59
N LEU A 169 4.75 -0.91 15.46
CA LEU A 169 3.77 -1.02 14.37
C LEU A 169 4.48 -1.03 13.02
N LEU A 170 4.14 -1.99 12.17
CA LEU A 170 4.49 -2.02 10.75
C LEU A 170 3.21 -2.11 9.93
N ALA A 171 3.00 -1.16 9.02
CA ALA A 171 1.90 -1.21 8.06
C ALA A 171 2.43 -1.53 6.66
N CYS A 172 1.79 -2.48 5.99
CA CYS A 172 2.08 -2.89 4.61
C CYS A 172 0.78 -3.00 3.79
N GLY A 173 0.89 -3.07 2.47
CA GLY A 173 -0.20 -3.24 1.52
C GLY A 173 0.07 -4.38 0.55
N HIS A 174 -0.06 -4.11 -0.76
CA HIS A 174 0.34 -4.92 -1.92
C HIS A 174 -0.43 -6.22 -2.13
N SER A 175 -0.65 -7.04 -1.09
CA SER A 175 -1.38 -8.31 -1.25
C SER A 175 -2.90 -8.15 -1.27
N HIS A 176 -3.44 -6.96 -1.04
CA HIS A 176 -4.88 -6.66 -0.95
C HIS A 176 -5.65 -7.48 0.10
N VAL A 177 -4.98 -8.31 0.90
CA VAL A 177 -5.59 -9.18 1.89
C VAL A 177 -5.54 -8.52 3.27
N PRO A 178 -6.68 -8.13 3.86
CA PRO A 178 -6.69 -7.51 5.18
C PRO A 178 -6.21 -8.51 6.23
N ARG A 179 -5.15 -8.16 6.92
CA ARG A 179 -4.55 -9.06 7.92
C ARG A 179 -3.85 -8.31 9.04
N THR A 180 -3.94 -8.85 10.23
CA THR A 180 -3.22 -8.35 11.40
C THR A 180 -2.46 -9.50 12.05
N VAL A 181 -1.16 -9.29 12.25
CA VAL A 181 -0.27 -10.28 12.88
C VAL A 181 0.48 -9.63 14.04
N ARG A 182 0.43 -10.26 15.21
CA ARG A 182 1.31 -9.85 16.31
C ARG A 182 2.58 -10.69 16.29
N TRP A 183 3.67 -10.03 15.93
CA TRP A 183 4.97 -10.66 15.79
C TRP A 183 5.75 -10.60 17.11
N ARG A 184 6.16 -11.77 17.64
CA ARG A 184 6.97 -11.92 18.86
C ARG A 184 6.49 -11.05 20.04
N SER A 185 5.18 -10.89 20.18
CA SER A 185 4.48 -10.11 21.22
C SER A 185 4.80 -8.59 21.25
N LYS A 186 5.70 -8.08 20.41
CA LYS A 186 6.12 -6.69 20.43
C LYS A 186 5.63 -5.91 19.21
N LEU A 187 5.82 -6.44 18.00
CA LEU A 187 5.50 -5.78 16.76
C LEU A 187 4.07 -6.15 16.31
N LEU A 188 3.23 -5.16 16.06
CA LEU A 188 1.97 -5.32 15.35
C LEU A 188 2.21 -5.08 13.86
N ILE A 189 1.94 -6.08 13.03
CA ILE A 189 1.99 -5.96 11.57
C ILE A 189 0.56 -5.90 11.07
N ILE A 190 0.26 -4.91 10.23
CA ILE A 190 -1.07 -4.76 9.63
C ILE A 190 -0.97 -4.61 8.12
N ASN A 191 -1.87 -5.29 7.42
CA ASN A 191 -2.24 -4.99 6.05
C ASN A 191 -3.71 -4.55 6.07
N PRO A 192 -4.05 -3.34 5.61
CA PRO A 192 -5.44 -2.87 5.64
C PRO A 192 -6.34 -3.57 4.61
N GLY A 193 -5.77 -4.34 3.70
CA GLY A 193 -6.43 -4.77 2.49
C GLY A 193 -6.45 -3.66 1.43
N SER A 194 -7.29 -3.81 0.43
CA SER A 194 -7.43 -2.86 -0.67
C SER A 194 -8.66 -1.98 -0.53
N VAL A 195 -8.52 -0.70 -0.88
CA VAL A 195 -9.65 0.22 -1.04
C VAL A 195 -10.37 -0.06 -2.36
N GLY A 196 -9.62 -0.25 -3.45
CA GLY A 196 -10.19 -0.21 -4.79
C GLY A 196 -10.23 -1.52 -5.56
N LEU A 197 -9.42 -2.51 -5.17
CA LEU A 197 -9.22 -3.76 -5.93
C LEU A 197 -9.19 -4.97 -4.99
N PRO A 198 -10.33 -5.51 -4.56
CA PRO A 198 -10.40 -6.59 -3.56
C PRO A 198 -9.91 -7.95 -4.08
N ALA A 199 -9.79 -8.12 -5.39
CA ALA A 199 -9.31 -9.34 -6.02
C ALA A 199 -8.60 -9.01 -7.33
N TYR A 200 -7.57 -9.80 -7.68
CA TYR A 200 -6.84 -9.67 -8.94
C TYR A 200 -6.17 -10.99 -9.33
N ASP A 201 -5.90 -11.13 -10.61
CA ASP A 201 -5.03 -12.16 -11.16
C ASP A 201 -3.64 -11.55 -11.34
N ASP A 202 -2.61 -12.15 -10.72
CA ASP A 202 -1.22 -11.81 -10.99
C ASP A 202 -0.70 -12.72 -12.10
N ASP A 203 -0.81 -12.23 -13.33
CA ASP A 203 -0.39 -12.91 -14.56
C ASP A 203 0.90 -12.32 -15.16
N HIS A 204 1.47 -11.30 -14.52
CA HIS A 204 2.72 -10.69 -14.94
C HIS A 204 3.90 -11.33 -14.24
N PRO A 205 4.63 -12.21 -14.93
CA PRO A 205 5.80 -12.85 -14.38
C PRO A 205 6.94 -11.83 -14.29
N TYR A 206 7.07 -11.16 -13.19
CA TYR A 206 8.33 -10.53 -12.82
C TYR A 206 8.99 -11.35 -11.74
N PRO A 207 10.28 -11.54 -11.82
CA PRO A 207 10.97 -12.75 -12.31
C PRO A 207 10.63 -13.99 -11.49
N PHE A 208 9.71 -13.92 -10.53
CA PHE A 208 9.38 -14.98 -9.58
C PHE A 208 7.88 -15.26 -9.45
N SER A 209 7.02 -14.54 -10.16
CA SER A 209 5.59 -14.76 -10.04
C SER A 209 5.15 -15.92 -10.91
N ARG A 210 4.72 -16.98 -10.28
CA ARG A 210 3.78 -17.91 -10.90
C ARG A 210 2.44 -17.20 -10.93
N PHE A 211 1.68 -17.37 -12.03
CA PHE A 211 0.28 -16.98 -12.04
C PHE A 211 -0.39 -17.41 -10.73
N HIS A 212 -1.02 -16.46 -10.07
CA HIS A 212 -1.84 -16.73 -8.90
C HIS A 212 -2.95 -15.69 -8.78
N ARG A 213 -3.99 -16.05 -8.04
CA ARG A 213 -5.12 -15.18 -7.74
C ARG A 213 -5.06 -14.74 -6.31
N ILE A 214 -5.37 -13.49 -6.11
CA ILE A 214 -5.62 -12.93 -4.78
C ILE A 214 -7.10 -12.59 -4.69
N GLU A 215 -7.73 -13.07 -3.61
CA GLU A 215 -9.09 -12.73 -3.24
C GLU A 215 -9.17 -12.51 -1.73
N ASN A 216 -9.74 -11.38 -1.31
CA ASN A 216 -9.95 -11.13 0.12
C ASN A 216 -11.32 -11.61 0.63
N GLY A 217 -12.15 -12.20 -0.24
CA GLY A 217 -13.46 -12.78 0.10
C GLY A 217 -14.59 -11.76 0.29
N SER A 218 -14.39 -10.47 -0.03
CA SER A 218 -15.42 -9.43 0.04
C SER A 218 -15.17 -8.36 -1.03
N PRO A 219 -16.23 -7.85 -1.69
CA PRO A 219 -16.13 -6.74 -2.64
C PRO A 219 -16.01 -5.37 -1.96
N ASP A 220 -16.05 -5.32 -0.62
CA ASP A 220 -16.06 -4.06 0.11
C ASP A 220 -14.70 -3.38 0.10
N ALA A 221 -14.70 -2.05 -0.01
CA ALA A 221 -13.52 -1.24 0.24
C ALA A 221 -13.05 -1.42 1.71
N ARG A 222 -11.74 -1.56 1.89
CA ARG A 222 -11.16 -1.82 3.20
C ARG A 222 -10.11 -0.80 3.59
N TYR A 223 -10.03 -0.54 4.88
CA TYR A 223 -8.96 0.21 5.51
C TYR A 223 -8.80 -0.24 6.97
N ALA A 224 -7.68 0.06 7.59
CA ALA A 224 -7.42 -0.27 8.99
C ALA A 224 -7.37 0.98 9.85
N VAL A 225 -7.82 0.87 11.10
CA VAL A 225 -7.67 1.92 12.13
C VAL A 225 -6.89 1.36 13.30
N VAL A 226 -5.87 2.10 13.72
CA VAL A 226 -5.07 1.79 14.90
C VAL A 226 -5.23 2.94 15.90
N GLU A 227 -5.55 2.60 17.13
CA GLU A 227 -5.53 3.52 18.27
C GLU A 227 -4.17 3.42 18.98
N LYS A 228 -3.52 4.57 19.14
CA LYS A 228 -2.19 4.69 19.74
C LYS A 228 -2.17 5.66 20.92
#